data_18394fc1d314c467bfad66578293fcba
#
_entry.id   18394fc1d314c467bfad66578293fcba
#
_cell.length_a   1.000
_cell.length_b   1.000
_cell.length_c   1.000
_cell.angle_alpha   90.00
_cell.angle_beta   90.00
_cell.angle_gamma   90.00
#
_symmetry.space_group_name_H-M   'P 1'
#
loop_
_entity.id
_entity.type
_entity.pdbx_description
1 polymer ?
#
loop_
_entity_poly.entity_id
_entity_poly.type
_entity_poly.pdbx_seq_one_letter_code
_entity_poly.pdbx_strand_id
1 'polypeptide(L)'
;MPEPRKITFASLDAAILEAEQLLGSGYEKAGNWNFGQVCGHLENWLSYPMDGFPKVDSPADSAADPEAAEAGKAMLQDILDNGFPLGVPTNPDTIPAEDSVSDQAALSRLREVVQRFSAYEGEIADSPFFGVMDKQAVLSLQLRHFAHHLGFLIPK
;
A
#
# COMPACT_ATOMS: atom_id res chain seq x y z
N MET A 1 -13.08 -19.49 3.44
CA MET A 1 -11.93 -18.57 3.44
C MET A 1 -11.82 -17.91 4.81
N PRO A 2 -10.65 -17.89 5.44
CA PRO A 2 -10.52 -17.22 6.72
C PRO A 2 -10.76 -15.71 6.60
N GLU A 3 -11.08 -15.07 7.71
CA GLU A 3 -11.23 -13.62 7.73
C GLU A 3 -9.86 -12.96 7.76
N PRO A 4 -9.69 -11.77 7.13
CA PRO A 4 -8.46 -11.03 7.22
C PRO A 4 -8.18 -10.59 8.67
N ARG A 5 -6.91 -10.54 9.02
CA ARG A 5 -6.49 -10.11 10.35
C ARG A 5 -6.56 -8.58 10.46
N LYS A 6 -6.96 -8.09 11.62
CA LYS A 6 -6.87 -6.67 11.95
C LYS A 6 -5.56 -6.44 12.67
N ILE A 7 -4.55 -5.97 11.91
CA ILE A 7 -3.22 -5.71 12.43
C ILE A 7 -2.87 -4.24 12.23
N THR A 8 -1.93 -3.76 13.03
CA THR A 8 -1.41 -2.40 12.93
C THR A 8 0.11 -2.44 13.00
N PHE A 9 0.76 -1.48 12.33
CA PHE A 9 2.20 -1.35 12.36
C PHE A 9 2.61 0.01 12.91
N ALA A 10 3.60 0.02 13.79
CA ALA A 10 4.18 1.25 14.31
C ALA A 10 5.18 1.87 13.33
N SER A 11 5.71 1.06 12.40
CA SER A 11 6.69 1.49 11.41
C SER A 11 6.64 0.57 10.19
N LEU A 12 7.21 1.03 9.08
CA LEU A 12 7.36 0.18 7.88
C LEU A 12 8.32 -0.99 8.16
N ASP A 13 9.33 -0.79 8.99
CA ASP A 13 10.23 -1.89 9.38
C ASP A 13 9.47 -2.99 10.11
N ALA A 14 8.51 -2.65 10.96
CA ALA A 14 7.64 -3.64 11.60
C ALA A 14 6.80 -4.41 10.58
N ALA A 15 6.34 -3.75 9.52
CA ALA A 15 5.62 -4.41 8.43
C ALA A 15 6.53 -5.38 7.66
N ILE A 16 7.78 -5.02 7.43
CA ILE A 16 8.75 -5.91 6.79
C ILE A 16 9.02 -7.15 7.65
N LEU A 17 9.13 -6.99 8.98
CA LEU A 17 9.29 -8.13 9.88
C LEU A 17 8.08 -9.08 9.80
N GLU A 18 6.88 -8.55 9.72
CA GLU A 18 5.67 -9.37 9.53
C GLU A 18 5.72 -10.14 8.21
N ALA A 19 6.14 -9.48 7.13
CA ALA A 19 6.28 -10.12 5.83
C ALA A 19 7.33 -11.23 5.87
N GLU A 20 8.46 -11.00 6.54
CA GLU A 20 9.50 -12.02 6.72
C GLU A 20 8.98 -13.24 7.49
N GLN A 21 8.19 -13.01 8.53
CA GLN A 21 7.58 -14.09 9.32
C GLN A 21 6.59 -14.90 8.49
N LEU A 22 5.76 -14.24 7.69
CA LEU A 22 4.81 -14.91 6.80
C LEU A 22 5.52 -15.79 5.78
N LEU A 23 6.62 -15.30 5.21
CA LEU A 23 7.40 -16.08 4.25
C LEU A 23 8.07 -17.27 4.93
N GLY A 24 8.59 -17.08 6.14
CA GLY A 24 9.29 -18.13 6.89
C GLY A 24 8.38 -19.25 7.40
N SER A 25 7.21 -18.89 7.92
CA SER A 25 6.26 -19.86 8.48
C SER A 25 5.31 -20.47 7.45
N GLY A 26 5.17 -19.81 6.28
CA GLY A 26 4.11 -20.06 5.34
C GLY A 26 2.83 -19.31 5.72
N TYR A 27 1.92 -19.22 4.78
CA TYR A 27 0.69 -18.46 4.97
C TYR A 27 -0.50 -19.11 4.26
N GLU A 28 -1.69 -18.74 4.71
CA GLU A 28 -2.95 -19.04 4.08
C GLU A 28 -3.58 -17.73 3.61
N LYS A 29 -4.23 -17.76 2.44
CA LYS A 29 -4.86 -16.58 1.88
C LYS A 29 -6.27 -16.37 2.45
N ALA A 30 -6.54 -15.18 2.97
CA ALA A 30 -7.90 -14.74 3.28
C ALA A 30 -8.53 -13.97 2.11
N GLY A 31 -7.75 -13.65 1.08
CA GLY A 31 -8.18 -12.97 -0.14
C GLY A 31 -7.71 -13.68 -1.39
N ASN A 32 -7.65 -12.94 -2.49
CA ASN A 32 -7.33 -13.51 -3.80
C ASN A 32 -5.85 -13.42 -4.17
N TRP A 33 -5.09 -12.56 -3.50
CA TRP A 33 -3.70 -12.31 -3.85
C TRP A 33 -2.75 -13.21 -3.06
N ASN A 34 -1.68 -13.66 -3.73
CA ASN A 34 -0.60 -14.35 -3.05
C ASN A 34 0.39 -13.34 -2.45
N PHE A 35 1.41 -13.85 -1.76
CA PHE A 35 2.43 -13.02 -1.10
C PHE A 35 3.14 -12.09 -2.08
N GLY A 36 3.54 -12.62 -3.25
CA GLY A 36 4.22 -11.84 -4.27
C GLY A 36 3.37 -10.69 -4.80
N GLN A 37 2.09 -10.93 -5.00
CA GLN A 37 1.15 -9.90 -5.44
C GLN A 37 0.95 -8.81 -4.37
N VAL A 38 0.81 -9.21 -3.12
CA VAL A 38 0.70 -8.25 -2.00
C VAL A 38 1.95 -7.38 -1.90
N CYS A 39 3.12 -7.98 -1.88
CA CYS A 39 4.38 -7.24 -1.78
C CYS A 39 4.60 -6.31 -2.97
N GLY A 40 4.32 -6.77 -4.19
CA GLY A 40 4.48 -5.95 -5.40
C GLY A 40 3.51 -4.78 -5.44
N HIS A 41 2.27 -4.98 -5.00
CA HIS A 41 1.29 -3.91 -4.89
C HIS A 41 1.74 -2.84 -3.86
N LEU A 42 2.21 -3.27 -2.71
CA LEU A 42 2.72 -2.35 -1.68
C LEU A 42 3.99 -1.62 -2.14
N GLU A 43 4.88 -2.31 -2.84
CA GLU A 43 6.07 -1.71 -3.45
C GLU A 43 5.68 -0.59 -4.41
N ASN A 44 4.73 -0.84 -5.29
CA ASN A 44 4.26 0.15 -6.26
C ASN A 44 3.70 1.39 -5.55
N TRP A 45 2.81 1.20 -4.60
CA TRP A 45 2.15 2.32 -3.92
C TRP A 45 3.09 3.12 -3.02
N LEU A 46 4.17 2.52 -2.52
CA LEU A 46 5.18 3.26 -1.77
C LEU A 46 6.14 4.00 -2.71
N SER A 47 6.36 3.48 -3.92
CA SER A 47 7.24 4.13 -4.90
C SER A 47 6.58 5.33 -5.59
N TYR A 48 5.28 5.30 -5.80
CA TYR A 48 4.57 6.37 -6.52
C TYR A 48 4.75 7.77 -5.92
N PRO A 49 4.72 7.98 -4.60
CA PRO A 49 4.98 9.29 -4.05
C PRO A 49 6.38 9.82 -4.36
N MET A 50 7.35 8.94 -4.57
CA MET A 50 8.73 9.31 -4.90
C MET A 50 8.95 9.49 -6.40
N ASP A 51 8.34 8.64 -7.22
CA ASP A 51 8.62 8.53 -8.66
C ASP A 51 7.51 9.11 -9.54
N GLY A 52 6.35 9.37 -8.99
CA GLY A 52 5.16 9.83 -9.70
C GLY A 52 4.11 8.74 -9.81
N PHE A 53 2.85 9.16 -9.76
CA PHE A 53 1.71 8.25 -9.85
C PHE A 53 1.43 7.89 -11.32
N PRO A 54 0.90 6.67 -11.59
CA PRO A 54 0.46 6.33 -12.93
C PRO A 54 -0.73 7.21 -13.34
N LYS A 55 -0.88 7.41 -14.64
CA LYS A 55 -2.03 8.16 -15.17
C LYS A 55 -3.31 7.40 -14.89
N VAL A 56 -4.26 8.07 -14.24
CA VAL A 56 -5.60 7.54 -14.01
C VAL A 56 -6.58 8.35 -14.85
N ASP A 57 -7.48 7.66 -15.51
CA ASP A 57 -8.36 8.24 -16.52
C ASP A 57 -9.37 9.25 -16.01
N SER A 58 -9.60 9.37 -14.71
CA SER A 58 -10.65 10.26 -14.26
C SER A 58 -10.25 11.35 -13.30
N PRO A 59 -9.20 11.28 -12.53
CA PRO A 59 -9.00 12.30 -11.49
C PRO A 59 -7.98 13.36 -11.78
N ALA A 60 -7.35 13.35 -12.96
CA ALA A 60 -6.45 14.45 -13.32
C ALA A 60 -7.17 15.80 -13.27
N ASP A 61 -8.46 15.79 -13.56
CA ASP A 61 -9.34 16.95 -13.44
C ASP A 61 -9.81 17.16 -12.00
N SER A 62 -9.85 16.11 -11.19
CA SER A 62 -10.36 16.17 -9.82
C SER A 62 -9.39 16.85 -8.85
N ALA A 63 -8.09 16.83 -9.12
CA ALA A 63 -7.12 17.57 -8.29
C ALA A 63 -7.32 19.09 -8.37
N ALA A 64 -7.91 19.58 -9.47
CA ALA A 64 -8.26 20.97 -9.66
C ALA A 64 -9.67 21.32 -9.17
N ASP A 65 -10.50 20.31 -8.86
CA ASP A 65 -11.88 20.50 -8.38
C ASP A 65 -11.88 20.58 -6.85
N PRO A 66 -12.33 21.72 -6.25
CA PRO A 66 -12.38 21.85 -4.80
C PRO A 66 -13.24 20.80 -4.09
N GLU A 67 -14.34 20.35 -4.71
CA GLU A 67 -15.21 19.33 -4.11
C GLU A 67 -14.51 17.96 -4.10
N ALA A 68 -13.80 17.61 -5.17
CA ALA A 68 -13.02 16.37 -5.23
C ALA A 68 -11.85 16.40 -4.25
N ALA A 69 -11.20 17.55 -4.09
CA ALA A 69 -10.11 17.72 -3.13
C ALA A 69 -10.59 17.54 -1.68
N GLU A 70 -11.76 18.09 -1.34
CA GLU A 70 -12.36 17.89 -0.02
C GLU A 70 -12.79 16.44 0.22
N ALA A 71 -13.39 15.80 -0.79
CA ALA A 71 -13.74 14.39 -0.71
C ALA A 71 -12.52 13.50 -0.51
N GLY A 72 -11.40 13.80 -1.19
CA GLY A 72 -10.14 13.10 -1.03
C GLY A 72 -9.56 13.24 0.37
N LYS A 73 -9.60 14.45 0.94
CA LYS A 73 -9.15 14.70 2.31
C LYS A 73 -10.00 13.95 3.33
N ALA A 74 -11.32 13.96 3.14
CA ALA A 74 -12.25 13.24 4.01
C ALA A 74 -12.00 11.72 3.95
N MET A 75 -11.77 11.20 2.76
CA MET A 75 -11.44 9.78 2.57
C MET A 75 -10.12 9.43 3.26
N LEU A 76 -9.09 10.26 3.11
CA LEU A 76 -7.81 10.05 3.79
C LEU A 76 -7.99 10.02 5.31
N GLN A 77 -8.74 10.96 5.85
CA GLN A 77 -8.97 11.02 7.29
C GLN A 77 -9.72 9.77 7.78
N ASP A 78 -10.70 9.31 7.03
CA ASP A 78 -11.43 8.08 7.36
C ASP A 78 -10.50 6.87 7.38
N ILE A 79 -9.61 6.75 6.38
CA ILE A 79 -8.61 5.67 6.34
C ILE A 79 -7.66 5.76 7.55
N LEU A 80 -7.21 6.96 7.89
CA LEU A 80 -6.31 7.15 9.03
C LEU A 80 -6.99 6.78 10.36
N ASP A 81 -8.28 7.02 10.48
CA ASP A 81 -9.04 6.75 11.70
C ASP A 81 -9.52 5.30 11.80
N ASN A 82 -9.92 4.70 10.67
CA ASN A 82 -10.65 3.42 10.63
C ASN A 82 -9.97 2.33 9.81
N GLY A 83 -8.89 2.64 9.09
CA GLY A 83 -8.24 1.72 8.17
C GLY A 83 -8.91 1.67 6.80
N PHE A 84 -8.33 0.91 5.89
CA PHE A 84 -8.90 0.75 4.54
C PHE A 84 -10.19 -0.06 4.61
N PRO A 85 -11.24 0.36 3.91
CA PRO A 85 -12.47 -0.42 3.83
C PRO A 85 -12.24 -1.70 3.01
N LEU A 86 -12.95 -2.76 3.39
CA LEU A 86 -12.92 -4.02 2.64
C LEU A 86 -13.71 -3.90 1.34
N GLY A 87 -13.28 -4.63 0.31
CA GLY A 87 -14.02 -4.75 -0.93
C GLY A 87 -13.89 -3.58 -1.90
N VAL A 88 -13.01 -2.63 -1.63
CA VAL A 88 -12.77 -1.51 -2.56
C VAL A 88 -12.01 -2.04 -3.78
N PRO A 89 -12.48 -1.79 -5.01
CA PRO A 89 -11.75 -2.20 -6.20
C PRO A 89 -10.39 -1.52 -6.29
N THR A 90 -9.38 -2.30 -6.66
CA THR A 90 -8.01 -1.82 -6.86
C THR A 90 -7.72 -1.75 -8.35
N ASN A 91 -6.99 -0.71 -8.77
CA ASN A 91 -6.54 -0.60 -10.16
C ASN A 91 -5.68 -1.83 -10.50
N PRO A 92 -6.10 -2.68 -11.45
CA PRO A 92 -5.36 -3.91 -11.78
C PRO A 92 -3.95 -3.66 -12.29
N ASP A 93 -3.66 -2.48 -12.85
CA ASP A 93 -2.31 -2.12 -13.30
C ASP A 93 -1.32 -1.96 -12.15
N THR A 94 -1.79 -1.85 -10.92
CA THR A 94 -0.95 -1.72 -9.73
C THR A 94 -0.71 -3.06 -9.04
N ILE A 95 -1.26 -4.14 -9.58
CA ILE A 95 -1.15 -5.49 -9.01
C ILE A 95 -0.31 -6.34 -9.96
N PRO A 96 0.83 -6.91 -9.50
CA PRO A 96 1.60 -7.84 -10.33
C PRO A 96 0.77 -9.06 -10.73
N ALA A 97 1.08 -9.64 -11.88
CA ALA A 97 0.48 -10.91 -12.27
C ALA A 97 0.90 -12.01 -11.28
N GLU A 98 0.00 -12.96 -11.07
CA GLU A 98 0.31 -14.12 -10.23
C GLU A 98 1.54 -14.84 -10.77
N ASP A 99 2.45 -15.21 -9.88
CA ASP A 99 3.70 -15.90 -10.19
C ASP A 99 4.67 -15.13 -11.12
N SER A 100 4.46 -13.82 -11.30
CA SER A 100 5.39 -12.99 -12.08
C SER A 100 6.74 -12.81 -11.40
N VAL A 101 6.78 -12.90 -10.07
CA VAL A 101 7.97 -12.74 -9.24
C VAL A 101 7.89 -13.75 -8.08
N SER A 102 9.02 -14.35 -7.72
CA SER A 102 9.05 -15.22 -6.54
C SER A 102 8.76 -14.45 -5.27
N ASP A 103 8.26 -15.13 -4.25
CA ASP A 103 7.96 -14.50 -2.96
C ASP A 103 9.21 -13.86 -2.34
N GLN A 104 10.36 -14.52 -2.44
CA GLN A 104 11.62 -13.95 -1.94
C GLN A 104 12.04 -12.69 -2.68
N ALA A 105 11.95 -12.68 -4.00
CA ALA A 105 12.27 -11.50 -4.81
C ALA A 105 11.30 -10.35 -4.52
N ALA A 106 10.01 -10.66 -4.35
CA ALA A 106 9.01 -9.66 -3.99
C ALA A 106 9.30 -9.02 -2.63
N LEU A 107 9.67 -9.83 -1.64
CA LEU A 107 10.05 -9.33 -0.32
C LEU A 107 11.30 -8.46 -0.39
N SER A 108 12.31 -8.88 -1.16
CA SER A 108 13.54 -8.09 -1.34
C SER A 108 13.25 -6.71 -1.94
N ARG A 109 12.40 -6.66 -2.96
CA ARG A 109 11.99 -5.39 -3.58
C ARG A 109 11.21 -4.51 -2.62
N LEU A 110 10.31 -5.10 -1.82
CA LEU A 110 9.56 -4.36 -0.82
C LEU A 110 10.49 -3.77 0.24
N ARG A 111 11.46 -4.55 0.68
CA ARG A 111 12.48 -4.09 1.64
C ARG A 111 13.29 -2.92 1.07
N GLU A 112 13.69 -3.00 -0.18
CA GLU A 112 14.44 -1.95 -0.86
C GLU A 112 13.65 -0.65 -0.96
N VAL A 113 12.36 -0.72 -1.34
CA VAL A 113 11.54 0.49 -1.45
C VAL A 113 11.26 1.11 -0.08
N VAL A 114 11.12 0.31 0.95
CA VAL A 114 10.96 0.82 2.32
C VAL A 114 12.22 1.56 2.77
N GLN A 115 13.40 1.02 2.51
CA GLN A 115 14.67 1.68 2.83
C GLN A 115 14.82 2.98 2.03
N ARG A 116 14.50 2.93 0.75
CA ARG A 116 14.55 4.11 -0.11
C ARG A 116 13.60 5.21 0.37
N PHE A 117 12.38 4.86 0.72
CA PHE A 117 11.40 5.82 1.25
C PHE A 117 11.88 6.43 2.56
N SER A 118 12.43 5.62 3.47
CA SER A 118 12.93 6.11 4.76
C SER A 118 14.04 7.14 4.60
N ALA A 119 14.89 6.98 3.58
CA ALA A 119 15.99 7.90 3.29
C ALA A 119 15.61 9.03 2.34
N TYR A 120 14.41 9.02 1.77
CA TYR A 120 14.01 9.96 0.73
C TYR A 120 13.76 11.35 1.30
N GLU A 121 14.40 12.35 0.70
CA GLU A 121 14.29 13.76 1.09
C GLU A 121 13.80 14.64 -0.07
N GLY A 122 13.41 14.04 -1.19
CA GLY A 122 12.92 14.76 -2.36
C GLY A 122 11.45 15.16 -2.24
N GLU A 123 10.93 15.74 -3.31
CA GLU A 123 9.53 16.13 -3.38
C GLU A 123 8.62 14.92 -3.42
N ILE A 124 7.48 15.03 -2.76
CA ILE A 124 6.43 14.01 -2.78
C ILE A 124 5.44 14.40 -3.88
N ALA A 125 5.19 13.47 -4.81
CA ALA A 125 4.22 13.66 -5.87
C ALA A 125 2.80 13.76 -5.31
N ASP A 126 1.98 14.63 -5.89
CA ASP A 126 0.59 14.78 -5.48
C ASP A 126 -0.19 13.50 -5.78
N SER A 127 -0.98 13.05 -4.81
CA SER A 127 -1.83 11.88 -4.99
C SER A 127 -3.02 12.22 -5.89
N PRO A 128 -3.36 11.36 -6.88
CA PRO A 128 -4.56 11.55 -7.67
C PRO A 128 -5.86 11.37 -6.85
N PHE A 129 -5.77 10.76 -5.68
CA PHE A 129 -6.92 10.50 -4.82
C PHE A 129 -7.00 11.46 -3.64
N PHE A 130 -5.85 11.81 -3.06
CA PHE A 130 -5.79 12.55 -1.78
C PHE A 130 -5.18 13.94 -1.93
N GLY A 131 -4.66 14.29 -3.10
CA GLY A 131 -4.05 15.59 -3.35
C GLY A 131 -2.64 15.71 -2.80
N VAL A 132 -2.30 16.90 -2.32
CA VAL A 132 -0.97 17.17 -1.77
C VAL A 132 -0.79 16.46 -0.44
N MET A 133 0.29 15.67 -0.33
CA MET A 133 0.65 14.96 0.89
C MET A 133 2.13 15.21 1.18
N ASP A 134 2.48 15.41 2.44
CA ASP A 134 3.87 15.40 2.86
C ASP A 134 4.33 13.96 3.17
N LYS A 135 5.62 13.80 3.45
CA LYS A 135 6.18 12.47 3.72
C LYS A 135 5.52 11.81 4.94
N GLN A 136 5.19 12.58 5.98
CA GLN A 136 4.54 12.04 7.17
C GLN A 136 3.13 11.54 6.86
N ALA A 137 2.37 12.27 6.04
CA ALA A 137 1.04 11.84 5.61
C ALA A 137 1.11 10.56 4.78
N VAL A 138 2.07 10.47 3.87
CA VAL A 138 2.30 9.25 3.07
C VAL A 138 2.65 8.08 3.99
N LEU A 139 3.54 8.28 4.95
CA LEU A 139 3.91 7.23 5.90
C LEU A 139 2.69 6.73 6.67
N SER A 140 1.90 7.63 7.22
CA SER A 140 0.70 7.27 7.98
C SER A 140 -0.30 6.48 7.14
N LEU A 141 -0.50 6.89 5.89
CA LEU A 141 -1.37 6.17 4.95
C LEU A 141 -0.80 4.79 4.64
N GLN A 142 0.48 4.69 4.36
CA GLN A 142 1.11 3.43 3.98
C GLN A 142 1.19 2.42 5.12
N LEU A 143 1.34 2.87 6.36
CA LEU A 143 1.26 1.96 7.51
C LEU A 143 -0.09 1.24 7.54
N ARG A 144 -1.17 1.93 7.23
CA ARG A 144 -2.50 1.33 7.16
C ARG A 144 -2.69 0.47 5.91
N HIS A 145 -2.10 0.89 4.79
CA HIS A 145 -2.14 0.15 3.54
C HIS A 145 -1.42 -1.20 3.66
N PHE A 146 -0.22 -1.19 4.24
CA PHE A 146 0.53 -2.41 4.51
C PHE A 146 -0.23 -3.34 5.46
N ALA A 147 -0.80 -2.79 6.53
CA ALA A 147 -1.60 -3.56 7.48
C ALA A 147 -2.83 -4.18 6.83
N HIS A 148 -3.51 -3.45 5.97
CA HIS A 148 -4.68 -3.93 5.25
C HIS A 148 -4.33 -5.14 4.38
N HIS A 149 -3.33 -5.02 3.52
CA HIS A 149 -2.99 -6.10 2.59
C HIS A 149 -2.28 -7.27 3.25
N LEU A 150 -1.34 -7.03 4.16
CA LEU A 150 -0.69 -8.11 4.90
C LEU A 150 -1.67 -8.84 5.82
N GLY A 151 -2.72 -8.18 6.26
CA GLY A 151 -3.79 -8.81 7.03
C GLY A 151 -4.53 -9.90 6.29
N PHE A 152 -4.53 -9.90 4.96
CA PHE A 152 -5.12 -10.97 4.16
C PHE A 152 -4.24 -12.23 4.06
N LEU A 153 -3.02 -12.18 4.57
CA LEU A 153 -2.12 -13.32 4.63
C LEU A 153 -2.07 -13.80 6.09
N ILE A 154 -2.53 -15.03 6.31
CA ILE A 154 -2.68 -15.61 7.65
C ILE A 154 -1.49 -16.53 7.92
N PRO A 155 -0.68 -16.33 8.97
CA PRO A 155 0.43 -17.22 9.28
C PRO A 155 -0.06 -18.64 9.57
N LYS A 156 0.70 -19.60 9.08
CA LYS A 156 0.47 -21.01 9.42
C LYS A 156 1.16 -21.41 10.70
#